data_9250d59a6297df39593b424df2f09849
#
_entry.id   9250d59a6297df39593b424df2f09849
#
_cell.length_a   1.000
_cell.length_b   1.000
_cell.length_c   1.000
_cell.angle_alpha   90.00
_cell.angle_beta   90.00
_cell.angle_gamma   90.00
#
_symmetry.space_group_name_H-M   'P 1'
#
loop_
_entity.id
_entity.type
_entity.pdbx_description
1 polymer ?
#
loop_
_entity_poly.entity_id
_entity_poly.type
_entity_poly.pdbx_seq_one_letter_code
_entity_poly.pdbx_strand_id
1 'polypeptide(L)'
;MITNLLQEKIKRKTILVVDDTPDNLTFISGLLKDDYRVKVANNGQKAITIARSNDPPDLILLDIMMPGMDGYDVCRMLKADPQSPDIPIIFLTAKAEIEDERKGLELGAVDYITKPVSPPILMARVKTQLTLKESYDNLRELLQFREDMVNMIVHDLRNPISNILLVTEMLLTYPGLAPEKIHKNLNMISRGGQTLRFLVDDLLLKAKSESNKLVLDYKNTDICKLCESAIAELKEIAARKTVQLIAKTPAPIYRDINLDPILFRRAIDNLLSNAIKFSPQDSTITLFVDYIGQQGVRIRVADLGPGVSENLRQSIFEKYEIGTLMKGVSQTGLGLAFCKIVVEAHSGKISVTDNRPQGSIFTIEIDN
;
A
#
# COMPACT_ATOMS: atom_id res chain seq x y z
N MET A 1 10.36 -16.61 16.05
CA MET A 1 10.50 -15.45 15.17
C MET A 1 9.17 -14.76 14.86
N ILE A 2 8.09 -15.49 14.61
CA ILE A 2 6.73 -14.93 14.39
C ILE A 2 6.18 -14.22 15.65
N THR A 3 6.55 -14.68 16.84
CA THR A 3 6.10 -14.08 18.12
C THR A 3 6.72 -12.71 18.39
N ASN A 4 7.93 -12.41 17.90
CA ASN A 4 8.57 -11.10 18.06
C ASN A 4 8.00 -10.03 17.09
N LEU A 5 7.55 -10.41 15.88
CA LEU A 5 6.93 -9.48 14.94
C LEU A 5 5.49 -9.07 15.34
N LEU A 6 4.82 -9.91 16.14
CA LEU A 6 3.53 -9.56 16.74
C LEU A 6 3.68 -8.69 18.00
N GLN A 7 4.82 -8.74 18.68
CA GLN A 7 5.09 -7.91 19.86
C GLN A 7 5.56 -6.48 19.51
N GLU A 8 6.15 -6.22 18.33
CA GLU A 8 6.50 -4.86 17.90
C GLU A 8 5.30 -4.01 17.49
N LYS A 9 4.12 -4.59 17.26
CA LYS A 9 2.91 -3.86 16.82
C LYS A 9 1.96 -3.42 17.92
N ILE A 10 2.23 -3.71 19.19
CA ILE A 10 1.42 -3.18 20.30
C ILE A 10 2.23 -2.12 21.06
N LYS A 11 2.53 -1.00 20.42
CA LYS A 11 2.96 0.18 21.15
C LYS A 11 1.78 0.62 22.02
N ARG A 12 1.87 0.42 23.35
CA ARG A 12 0.83 0.84 24.28
C ARG A 12 0.51 2.32 24.04
N LYS A 13 -0.77 2.65 23.91
CA LYS A 13 -1.23 4.03 23.74
C LYS A 13 -0.80 4.86 24.95
N THR A 14 -0.41 6.10 24.72
CA THR A 14 0.10 7.02 25.74
C THR A 14 -0.98 7.98 26.16
N ILE A 15 -1.30 8.04 27.46
CA ILE A 15 -2.27 8.97 28.03
C ILE A 15 -1.51 9.99 28.88
N LEU A 16 -1.79 11.28 28.66
CA LEU A 16 -1.30 12.35 29.52
C LEU A 16 -2.39 12.71 30.54
N VAL A 17 -2.07 12.61 31.83
CA VAL A 17 -2.92 13.05 32.93
C VAL A 17 -2.40 14.38 33.46
N VAL A 18 -3.28 15.36 33.50
CA VAL A 18 -2.97 16.73 33.92
C VAL A 18 -3.89 17.12 35.08
N ASP A 19 -3.31 17.34 36.23
CA ASP A 19 -4.02 17.77 37.46
C ASP A 19 -2.98 18.44 38.39
N ASP A 20 -3.33 19.50 39.10
CA ASP A 20 -2.41 20.18 40.02
C ASP A 20 -2.24 19.46 41.36
N THR A 21 -3.14 18.51 41.65
CA THR A 21 -3.17 17.74 42.89
C THR A 21 -2.44 16.41 42.72
N PRO A 22 -1.32 16.12 43.45
CA PRO A 22 -0.54 14.91 43.32
C PRO A 22 -1.34 13.60 43.59
N ASP A 23 -2.31 13.66 44.51
CA ASP A 23 -3.14 12.52 44.86
C ASP A 23 -4.02 12.08 43.66
N ASN A 24 -4.59 13.05 42.93
CA ASN A 24 -5.38 12.78 41.71
C ASN A 24 -4.50 12.18 40.63
N LEU A 25 -3.32 12.73 40.42
CA LEU A 25 -2.34 12.16 39.43
C LEU A 25 -2.00 10.72 39.77
N THR A 26 -1.72 10.43 41.05
CA THR A 26 -1.40 9.09 41.53
C THR A 26 -2.56 8.13 41.34
N PHE A 27 -3.76 8.55 41.73
CA PHE A 27 -4.98 7.74 41.61
C PHE A 27 -5.30 7.40 40.15
N ILE A 28 -5.39 8.40 39.27
CA ILE A 28 -5.74 8.21 37.87
C ILE A 28 -4.64 7.41 37.13
N SER A 29 -3.38 7.73 37.39
CA SER A 29 -2.25 6.96 36.81
C SER A 29 -2.27 5.50 37.26
N GLY A 30 -2.63 5.25 38.51
CA GLY A 30 -2.80 3.91 39.06
C GLY A 30 -3.83 3.08 38.32
N LEU A 31 -4.95 3.70 37.91
CA LEU A 31 -6.03 3.06 37.16
C LEU A 31 -5.63 2.73 35.71
N LEU A 32 -4.77 3.54 35.10
CA LEU A 32 -4.46 3.45 33.66
C LEU A 32 -3.20 2.67 33.34
N LYS A 33 -2.25 2.54 34.27
CA LYS A 33 -0.88 2.01 34.03
C LYS A 33 -0.81 0.58 33.50
N ASP A 34 -1.81 -0.23 33.81
CA ASP A 34 -1.82 -1.65 33.41
C ASP A 34 -2.11 -1.80 31.91
N ASP A 35 -2.96 -0.94 31.34
CA ASP A 35 -3.38 -0.98 29.95
C ASP A 35 -2.66 0.06 29.06
N TYR A 36 -2.24 1.18 29.63
CA TYR A 36 -1.70 2.34 28.93
C TYR A 36 -0.33 2.79 29.47
N ARG A 37 0.42 3.49 28.62
CA ARG A 37 1.58 4.25 29.07
C ARG A 37 1.11 5.61 29.58
N VAL A 38 1.41 5.94 30.82
CA VAL A 38 0.93 7.18 31.44
C VAL A 38 2.07 8.20 31.56
N LYS A 39 1.81 9.42 31.07
CA LYS A 39 2.59 10.63 31.32
C LYS A 39 1.81 11.52 32.28
N VAL A 40 2.49 12.30 33.11
CA VAL A 40 1.85 13.17 34.08
C VAL A 40 2.36 14.61 33.97
N ALA A 41 1.47 15.56 34.10
CA ALA A 41 1.78 16.99 34.22
C ALA A 41 1.00 17.59 35.41
N ASN A 42 1.68 18.39 36.22
CA ASN A 42 1.10 19.02 37.38
C ASN A 42 0.70 20.50 37.15
N ASN A 43 0.73 20.94 35.90
CA ASN A 43 0.28 22.29 35.48
C ASN A 43 0.09 22.34 33.96
N GLY A 44 -0.61 23.39 33.48
CA GLY A 44 -0.91 23.57 32.04
C GLY A 44 0.32 23.73 31.15
N GLN A 45 1.34 24.48 31.61
CA GLN A 45 2.56 24.71 30.80
C GLN A 45 3.31 23.40 30.51
N LYS A 46 3.43 22.53 31.50
CA LYS A 46 4.06 21.21 31.32
C LYS A 46 3.22 20.29 30.42
N ALA A 47 1.89 20.37 30.52
CA ALA A 47 1.00 19.65 29.62
C ALA A 47 1.22 20.01 28.16
N ILE A 48 1.28 21.32 27.84
CA ILE A 48 1.56 21.81 26.49
C ILE A 48 2.93 21.33 26.01
N THR A 49 3.97 21.41 26.85
CA THR A 49 5.32 20.96 26.50
C THR A 49 5.34 19.45 26.15
N ILE A 50 4.64 18.62 26.91
CA ILE A 50 4.56 17.18 26.64
C ILE A 50 3.75 16.91 25.37
N ALA A 51 2.65 17.62 25.14
CA ALA A 51 1.82 17.46 23.94
C ALA A 51 2.58 17.83 22.64
N ARG A 52 3.51 18.78 22.72
CA ARG A 52 4.38 19.22 21.60
C ARG A 52 5.69 18.45 21.48
N SER A 53 5.92 17.45 22.30
CA SER A 53 7.16 16.66 22.25
C SER A 53 7.18 15.70 21.05
N ASN A 54 8.37 15.16 20.73
CA ASN A 54 8.53 14.14 19.68
C ASN A 54 7.78 12.82 19.95
N ASP A 55 7.25 12.64 21.18
CA ASP A 55 6.43 11.49 21.57
C ASP A 55 5.14 12.04 22.24
N PRO A 56 4.21 12.61 21.44
CA PRO A 56 2.99 13.19 21.97
C PRO A 56 2.06 12.12 22.53
N PRO A 57 1.13 12.47 23.45
CA PRO A 57 0.13 11.55 23.98
C PRO A 57 -0.94 11.25 22.93
N ASP A 58 -1.53 10.06 22.99
CA ASP A 58 -2.69 9.66 22.19
C ASP A 58 -4.00 10.23 22.72
N LEU A 59 -4.05 10.60 24.05
CA LEU A 59 -5.21 11.21 24.72
C LEU A 59 -4.74 12.03 25.92
N ILE A 60 -5.45 13.11 26.23
CA ILE A 60 -5.21 13.96 27.41
C ILE A 60 -6.41 13.91 28.32
N LEU A 61 -6.18 13.58 29.61
CA LEU A 61 -7.11 13.81 30.70
C LEU A 61 -6.70 15.12 31.40
N LEU A 62 -7.55 16.12 31.39
CA LEU A 62 -7.20 17.48 31.74
C LEU A 62 -8.11 18.04 32.83
N ASP A 63 -7.53 18.31 33.99
CA ASP A 63 -8.28 19.07 35.01
C ASP A 63 -8.56 20.48 34.55
N ILE A 64 -9.77 20.95 34.84
CA ILE A 64 -10.20 22.32 34.53
C ILE A 64 -9.60 23.30 35.54
N MET A 65 -9.68 22.96 36.84
CA MET A 65 -9.36 23.86 37.94
C MET A 65 -7.88 23.75 38.32
N MET A 66 -7.02 24.49 37.62
CA MET A 66 -5.59 24.55 37.93
C MET A 66 -5.13 26.00 38.17
N PRO A 67 -4.17 26.23 39.09
CA PRO A 67 -3.66 27.57 39.35
C PRO A 67 -2.85 28.12 38.18
N GLY A 68 -3.03 29.40 37.89
CA GLY A 68 -2.32 30.12 36.84
C GLY A 68 -2.90 29.93 35.44
N MET A 69 -2.77 28.76 34.83
CA MET A 69 -3.33 28.41 33.52
C MET A 69 -4.38 27.31 33.74
N ASP A 70 -5.63 27.62 33.50
CA ASP A 70 -6.73 26.67 33.65
C ASP A 70 -6.80 25.65 32.50
N GLY A 71 -7.59 24.58 32.65
CA GLY A 71 -7.74 23.55 31.66
C GLY A 71 -8.36 24.05 30.36
N TYR A 72 -9.20 25.06 30.39
CA TYR A 72 -9.79 25.67 29.20
C TYR A 72 -8.73 26.39 28.34
N ASP A 73 -7.81 27.11 29.01
CA ASP A 73 -6.71 27.76 28.33
C ASP A 73 -5.76 26.76 27.67
N VAL A 74 -5.42 25.67 28.37
CA VAL A 74 -4.62 24.57 27.82
C VAL A 74 -5.31 23.96 26.60
N CYS A 75 -6.59 23.64 26.67
CA CYS A 75 -7.37 23.08 25.58
C CYS A 75 -7.35 24.02 24.36
N ARG A 76 -7.64 25.30 24.56
CA ARG A 76 -7.65 26.32 23.50
C ARG A 76 -6.29 26.40 22.81
N MET A 77 -5.18 26.40 23.57
CA MET A 77 -3.83 26.48 23.02
C MET A 77 -3.45 25.23 22.23
N LEU A 78 -3.83 24.05 22.70
CA LEU A 78 -3.55 22.79 22.00
C LEU A 78 -4.39 22.63 20.73
N LYS A 79 -5.66 23.06 20.76
CA LYS A 79 -6.56 22.97 19.60
C LYS A 79 -6.24 24.02 18.51
N ALA A 80 -5.63 25.15 18.88
CA ALA A 80 -5.16 26.16 17.94
C ALA A 80 -3.80 25.83 17.33
N ASP A 81 -3.09 24.82 17.83
CA ASP A 81 -1.74 24.48 17.39
C ASP A 81 -1.75 23.43 16.26
N PRO A 82 -1.18 23.72 15.07
CA PRO A 82 -1.12 22.79 13.96
C PRO A 82 -0.41 21.45 14.28
N GLN A 83 0.41 21.40 15.33
CA GLN A 83 1.13 20.19 15.74
C GLN A 83 0.35 19.26 16.68
N SER A 84 -0.73 19.74 17.30
CA SER A 84 -1.47 18.98 18.33
C SER A 84 -3.02 19.03 18.22
N PRO A 85 -3.63 19.39 17.09
CA PRO A 85 -5.08 19.60 17.01
C PRO A 85 -5.86 18.30 17.19
N ASP A 86 -5.29 17.18 16.78
CA ASP A 86 -5.98 15.89 16.70
C ASP A 86 -5.89 15.05 17.99
N ILE A 87 -5.22 15.59 19.05
CA ILE A 87 -5.17 14.88 20.34
C ILE A 87 -6.52 15.04 21.04
N PRO A 88 -7.27 13.96 21.34
CA PRO A 88 -8.52 14.03 22.09
C PRO A 88 -8.26 14.48 23.54
N ILE A 89 -9.05 15.44 24.01
CA ILE A 89 -8.99 15.98 25.37
C ILE A 89 -10.29 15.64 26.08
N ILE A 90 -10.19 14.96 27.24
CA ILE A 90 -11.29 14.70 28.15
C ILE A 90 -11.08 15.56 29.36
N PHE A 91 -12.03 16.41 29.68
CA PHE A 91 -11.97 17.23 30.89
C PHE A 91 -12.30 16.41 32.14
N LEU A 92 -11.57 16.70 33.22
CA LEU A 92 -11.91 16.29 34.60
C LEU A 92 -12.50 17.50 35.31
N THR A 93 -13.76 17.43 35.73
CA THR A 93 -14.46 18.59 36.31
C THR A 93 -15.09 18.31 37.67
N ALA A 94 -14.98 19.22 38.58
CA ALA A 94 -15.69 19.15 39.86
C ALA A 94 -17.16 19.66 39.78
N LYS A 95 -17.51 20.34 38.70
CA LYS A 95 -18.84 20.92 38.48
C LYS A 95 -19.61 20.16 37.41
N ALA A 96 -20.85 19.81 37.74
CA ALA A 96 -21.79 19.19 36.80
C ALA A 96 -22.79 20.25 36.25
N GLU A 97 -22.37 21.53 36.14
CA GLU A 97 -23.23 22.57 35.56
C GLU A 97 -23.19 22.43 34.01
N ILE A 98 -24.39 22.44 33.42
CA ILE A 98 -24.56 22.25 31.95
C ILE A 98 -23.78 23.31 31.14
N GLU A 99 -23.58 24.50 31.69
CA GLU A 99 -22.81 25.58 31.04
C GLU A 99 -21.32 25.29 30.94
N ASP A 100 -20.71 24.66 31.97
CA ASP A 100 -19.30 24.29 31.97
C ASP A 100 -19.03 23.15 31.00
N GLU A 101 -19.92 22.17 30.89
CA GLU A 101 -19.85 21.08 29.92
C GLU A 101 -19.94 21.62 28.50
N ARG A 102 -20.91 22.50 28.22
CA ARG A 102 -21.06 23.14 26.91
C ARG A 102 -19.81 23.91 26.51
N LYS A 103 -19.26 24.71 27.40
CA LYS A 103 -18.05 25.50 27.15
C LYS A 103 -16.84 24.61 26.81
N GLY A 104 -16.67 23.49 27.52
CA GLY A 104 -15.58 22.54 27.23
C GLY A 104 -15.68 21.92 25.85
N LEU A 105 -16.87 21.49 25.44
CA LEU A 105 -17.11 20.92 24.11
C LEU A 105 -16.95 21.95 22.99
N GLU A 106 -17.43 23.21 23.21
CA GLU A 106 -17.23 24.31 22.24
C GLU A 106 -15.75 24.66 22.03
N LEU A 107 -14.89 24.44 23.03
CA LEU A 107 -13.45 24.61 22.92
C LEU A 107 -12.73 23.45 22.18
N GLY A 108 -13.47 22.40 21.81
CA GLY A 108 -12.94 21.27 21.06
C GLY A 108 -12.50 20.07 21.91
N ALA A 109 -12.87 20.03 23.19
CA ALA A 109 -12.77 18.78 23.96
C ALA A 109 -13.77 17.74 23.43
N VAL A 110 -13.42 16.47 23.55
CA VAL A 110 -14.23 15.37 23.03
C VAL A 110 -15.18 14.78 24.06
N ASP A 111 -14.91 15.03 25.36
CA ASP A 111 -15.70 14.48 26.44
C ASP A 111 -15.36 15.18 27.80
N TYR A 112 -16.07 14.82 28.84
CA TYR A 112 -15.80 15.24 30.23
C TYR A 112 -16.10 14.12 31.22
N ILE A 113 -15.45 14.14 32.39
CA ILE A 113 -15.66 13.20 33.50
C ILE A 113 -15.79 14.01 34.80
N THR A 114 -16.86 13.79 35.51
CA THR A 114 -17.09 14.47 36.79
C THR A 114 -16.26 13.86 37.93
N LYS A 115 -15.71 14.70 38.80
CA LYS A 115 -15.07 14.27 40.05
C LYS A 115 -16.13 14.09 41.14
N PRO A 116 -16.07 13.04 41.97
CA PRO A 116 -14.99 12.05 42.05
C PRO A 116 -15.00 11.08 40.86
N VAL A 117 -13.79 10.79 40.30
CA VAL A 117 -13.63 9.97 39.11
C VAL A 117 -14.03 8.54 39.40
N SER A 118 -15.04 8.05 38.68
CA SER A 118 -15.45 6.64 38.71
C SER A 118 -14.53 5.79 37.78
N PRO A 119 -13.82 4.80 38.33
CA PRO A 119 -12.90 3.98 37.51
C PRO A 119 -13.54 3.33 36.27
N PRO A 120 -14.74 2.70 36.35
CA PRO A 120 -15.37 2.10 35.17
C PRO A 120 -15.73 3.14 34.10
N ILE A 121 -16.18 4.34 34.51
CA ILE A 121 -16.55 5.41 33.59
C ILE A 121 -15.29 5.96 32.89
N LEU A 122 -14.21 6.21 33.66
CA LEU A 122 -12.94 6.66 33.11
C LEU A 122 -12.43 5.70 32.05
N MET A 123 -12.34 4.42 32.38
CA MET A 123 -11.84 3.38 31.45
C MET A 123 -12.70 3.27 30.20
N ALA A 124 -14.03 3.32 30.33
CA ALA A 124 -14.94 3.25 29.20
C ALA A 124 -14.76 4.45 28.26
N ARG A 125 -14.72 5.70 28.80
CA ARG A 125 -14.55 6.91 27.98
C ARG A 125 -13.19 6.98 27.32
N VAL A 126 -12.11 6.69 28.04
CA VAL A 126 -10.75 6.61 27.48
C VAL A 126 -10.69 5.62 26.32
N LYS A 127 -11.21 4.40 26.53
CA LYS A 127 -11.24 3.38 25.49
C LYS A 127 -12.03 3.83 24.25
N THR A 128 -13.21 4.42 24.46
CA THR A 128 -14.05 4.91 23.35
C THR A 128 -13.33 5.99 22.54
N GLN A 129 -12.72 6.98 23.20
CA GLN A 129 -12.05 8.07 22.50
C GLN A 129 -10.78 7.62 21.77
N LEU A 130 -10.01 6.69 22.35
CA LEU A 130 -8.86 6.10 21.67
C LEU A 130 -9.26 5.27 20.44
N THR A 131 -10.36 4.51 20.54
CA THR A 131 -10.88 3.73 19.39
C THR A 131 -11.38 4.66 18.27
N LEU A 132 -12.08 5.74 18.62
CA LEU A 132 -12.54 6.75 17.66
C LEU A 132 -11.36 7.42 16.96
N LYS A 133 -10.35 7.84 17.72
CA LYS A 133 -9.13 8.42 17.16
C LYS A 133 -8.44 7.46 16.18
N GLU A 134 -8.25 6.21 16.57
CA GLU A 134 -7.63 5.20 15.72
C GLU A 134 -8.41 4.97 14.42
N SER A 135 -9.74 4.91 14.50
CA SER A 135 -10.60 4.78 13.33
C SER A 135 -10.51 6.00 12.41
N TYR A 136 -10.43 7.20 12.98
CA TYR A 136 -10.29 8.44 12.23
C TYR A 136 -8.91 8.55 11.55
N ASP A 137 -7.84 8.22 12.27
CA ASP A 137 -6.47 8.20 11.75
C ASP A 137 -6.35 7.20 10.58
N ASN A 138 -6.89 5.99 10.74
CA ASN A 138 -6.91 4.97 9.68
C ASN A 138 -7.70 5.42 8.44
N LEU A 139 -8.86 6.08 8.65
CA LEU A 139 -9.64 6.63 7.53
C LEU A 139 -8.88 7.72 6.79
N ARG A 140 -8.19 8.61 7.52
CA ARG A 140 -7.39 9.69 6.95
C ARG A 140 -6.22 9.14 6.13
N GLU A 141 -5.51 8.14 6.66
CA GLU A 141 -4.45 7.44 5.92
C GLU A 141 -4.99 6.78 4.64
N LEU A 142 -6.15 6.14 4.71
CA LEU A 142 -6.79 5.52 3.54
C LEU A 142 -7.17 6.55 2.48
N LEU A 143 -7.71 7.70 2.88
CA LEU A 143 -8.05 8.79 1.97
C LEU A 143 -6.81 9.37 1.30
N GLN A 144 -5.74 9.63 2.07
CA GLN A 144 -4.47 10.11 1.53
C GLN A 144 -3.87 9.11 0.54
N PHE A 145 -3.85 7.83 0.91
CA PHE A 145 -3.39 6.75 0.02
C PHE A 145 -4.21 6.72 -1.29
N ARG A 146 -5.54 6.90 -1.21
CA ARG A 146 -6.39 6.96 -2.40
C ARG A 146 -6.06 8.16 -3.30
N GLU A 147 -5.80 9.35 -2.73
CA GLU A 147 -5.40 10.54 -3.49
C GLU A 147 -4.05 10.34 -4.17
N ASP A 148 -3.06 9.84 -3.47
CA ASP A 148 -1.72 9.56 -4.02
C ASP A 148 -1.81 8.55 -5.17
N MET A 149 -2.67 7.55 -5.04
CA MET A 149 -2.95 6.56 -6.07
C MET A 149 -3.55 7.20 -7.33
N VAL A 150 -4.55 8.06 -7.19
CA VAL A 150 -5.17 8.76 -8.33
C VAL A 150 -4.14 9.63 -9.04
N ASN A 151 -3.31 10.37 -8.31
CA ASN A 151 -2.26 11.20 -8.86
C ASN A 151 -1.23 10.38 -9.66
N MET A 152 -0.84 9.21 -9.15
CA MET A 152 0.06 8.29 -9.86
C MET A 152 -0.57 7.78 -11.16
N ILE A 153 -1.84 7.35 -11.14
CA ILE A 153 -2.55 6.88 -12.33
C ILE A 153 -2.61 7.99 -13.38
N VAL A 154 -2.98 9.21 -12.99
CA VAL A 154 -3.04 10.37 -13.89
C VAL A 154 -1.67 10.65 -14.51
N HIS A 155 -0.60 10.60 -13.73
CA HIS A 155 0.76 10.75 -14.22
C HIS A 155 1.11 9.69 -15.27
N ASP A 156 0.80 8.42 -14.99
CA ASP A 156 1.14 7.28 -15.87
C ASP A 156 0.32 7.25 -17.16
N LEU A 157 -0.92 7.76 -17.13
CA LEU A 157 -1.71 7.98 -18.33
C LEU A 157 -1.20 9.18 -19.13
N ARG A 158 -0.78 10.26 -18.48
CA ARG A 158 -0.29 11.48 -19.13
C ARG A 158 0.97 11.24 -19.97
N ASN A 159 1.88 10.41 -19.49
CA ASN A 159 3.15 10.15 -20.15
C ASN A 159 3.01 9.59 -21.57
N PRO A 160 2.31 8.46 -21.81
CA PRO A 160 2.10 7.94 -23.16
C PRO A 160 1.25 8.87 -24.02
N ILE A 161 0.27 9.60 -23.46
CA ILE A 161 -0.51 10.60 -24.18
C ILE A 161 0.42 11.73 -24.69
N SER A 162 1.26 12.29 -23.83
CA SER A 162 2.20 13.35 -24.19
C SER A 162 3.17 12.91 -25.28
N ASN A 163 3.67 11.67 -25.20
CA ASN A 163 4.55 11.10 -26.22
C ASN A 163 3.83 10.94 -27.57
N ILE A 164 2.57 10.46 -27.56
CA ILE A 164 1.76 10.34 -28.79
C ILE A 164 1.57 11.72 -29.41
N LEU A 165 1.16 12.72 -28.61
CA LEU A 165 0.91 14.08 -29.10
C LEU A 165 2.17 14.70 -29.66
N LEU A 166 3.31 14.61 -28.97
CA LEU A 166 4.59 15.14 -29.41
C LEU A 166 5.02 14.54 -30.75
N VAL A 167 4.95 13.22 -30.88
CA VAL A 167 5.35 12.52 -32.10
C VAL A 167 4.40 12.83 -33.26
N THR A 168 3.10 12.99 -32.97
CA THR A 168 2.10 13.38 -33.97
C THR A 168 2.36 14.80 -34.47
N GLU A 169 2.65 15.75 -33.55
CA GLU A 169 2.99 17.12 -33.91
C GLU A 169 4.27 17.20 -34.77
N MET A 170 5.30 16.40 -34.43
CA MET A 170 6.51 16.30 -35.24
C MET A 170 6.21 15.80 -36.67
N LEU A 171 5.34 14.80 -36.82
CA LEU A 171 4.95 14.28 -38.15
C LEU A 171 4.17 15.29 -38.95
N LEU A 172 3.32 16.10 -38.34
CA LEU A 172 2.54 17.16 -38.99
C LEU A 172 3.39 18.36 -39.38
N THR A 173 4.37 18.74 -38.54
CA THR A 173 5.23 19.92 -38.74
C THR A 173 6.31 19.70 -39.77
N TYR A 174 6.78 18.46 -39.93
CA TYR A 174 7.90 18.10 -40.82
C TYR A 174 7.47 17.07 -41.90
N PRO A 175 6.73 17.47 -42.95
CA PRO A 175 6.21 16.53 -43.98
C PRO A 175 7.30 15.91 -44.86
N GLY A 176 8.55 16.40 -44.81
CA GLY A 176 9.68 15.89 -45.59
C GLY A 176 10.57 14.87 -44.86
N LEU A 177 10.07 14.21 -43.81
CA LEU A 177 10.83 13.16 -43.09
C LEU A 177 11.07 11.94 -43.97
N ALA A 178 12.28 11.36 -43.82
CA ALA A 178 12.60 10.08 -44.48
C ALA A 178 11.61 8.96 -44.08
N PRO A 179 11.23 8.05 -45.00
CA PRO A 179 10.25 6.97 -44.72
C PRO A 179 10.55 6.16 -43.45
N GLU A 180 11.82 5.90 -43.18
CA GLU A 180 12.29 5.16 -41.99
C GLU A 180 11.97 5.92 -40.70
N LYS A 181 12.10 7.27 -40.69
CA LYS A 181 11.75 8.13 -39.54
C LYS A 181 10.25 8.16 -39.33
N ILE A 182 9.47 8.24 -40.42
CA ILE A 182 8.02 8.17 -40.36
C ILE A 182 7.57 6.84 -39.76
N HIS A 183 8.12 5.72 -40.23
CA HIS A 183 7.79 4.39 -39.70
C HIS A 183 8.16 4.25 -38.22
N LYS A 184 9.32 4.76 -37.80
CA LYS A 184 9.74 4.78 -36.39
C LYS A 184 8.78 5.57 -35.53
N ASN A 185 8.35 6.76 -35.99
CA ASN A 185 7.42 7.62 -35.28
C ASN A 185 6.02 7.00 -35.16
N LEU A 186 5.50 6.39 -36.23
CA LEU A 186 4.22 5.66 -36.20
C LEU A 186 4.27 4.48 -35.22
N ASN A 187 5.39 3.76 -35.16
CA ASN A 187 5.59 2.70 -34.16
C ASN A 187 5.61 3.24 -32.72
N MET A 188 6.16 4.45 -32.49
CA MET A 188 6.10 5.08 -31.16
C MET A 188 4.66 5.44 -30.78
N ILE A 189 3.85 5.99 -31.68
CA ILE A 189 2.43 6.26 -31.46
C ILE A 189 1.67 4.98 -31.14
N SER A 190 1.86 3.93 -31.94
CA SER A 190 1.23 2.62 -31.74
C SER A 190 1.56 2.03 -30.37
N ARG A 191 2.82 2.07 -29.96
CA ARG A 191 3.26 1.61 -28.62
C ARG A 191 2.64 2.44 -27.49
N GLY A 192 2.58 3.78 -27.64
CA GLY A 192 1.92 4.65 -26.68
C GLY A 192 0.44 4.29 -26.52
N GLY A 193 -0.27 4.05 -27.61
CA GLY A 193 -1.67 3.59 -27.61
C GLY A 193 -1.86 2.23 -26.94
N GLN A 194 -0.95 1.27 -27.20
CA GLN A 194 -0.98 -0.04 -26.54
C GLN A 194 -0.75 0.09 -25.02
N THR A 195 0.21 0.92 -24.60
CA THR A 195 0.46 1.18 -23.17
C THR A 195 -0.77 1.76 -22.48
N LEU A 196 -1.44 2.75 -23.11
CA LEU A 196 -2.69 3.32 -22.60
C LEU A 196 -3.77 2.26 -22.44
N ARG A 197 -3.97 1.43 -23.47
CA ARG A 197 -4.96 0.35 -23.41
C ARG A 197 -4.68 -0.60 -22.25
N PHE A 198 -3.41 -1.00 -22.03
CA PHE A 198 -3.04 -1.85 -20.91
C PHE A 198 -3.33 -1.21 -19.56
N LEU A 199 -3.02 0.08 -19.38
CA LEU A 199 -3.33 0.80 -18.13
C LEU A 199 -4.83 0.87 -17.85
N VAL A 200 -5.64 1.18 -18.87
CA VAL A 200 -7.11 1.21 -18.74
C VAL A 200 -7.68 -0.16 -18.39
N ASP A 201 -7.23 -1.20 -19.08
CA ASP A 201 -7.68 -2.58 -18.82
C ASP A 201 -7.28 -3.04 -17.40
N ASP A 202 -6.11 -2.65 -16.89
CA ASP A 202 -5.67 -2.94 -15.52
C ASP A 202 -6.58 -2.27 -14.49
N LEU A 203 -6.94 -1.01 -14.73
CA LEU A 203 -7.87 -0.27 -13.87
C LEU A 203 -9.27 -0.89 -13.85
N LEU A 204 -9.79 -1.29 -15.03
CA LEU A 204 -11.09 -1.94 -15.14
C LEU A 204 -11.11 -3.32 -14.47
N LEU A 205 -10.06 -4.13 -14.66
CA LEU A 205 -9.95 -5.43 -14.00
C LEU A 205 -9.95 -5.28 -12.48
N LYS A 206 -9.18 -4.30 -11.99
CA LYS A 206 -9.13 -3.96 -10.56
C LYS A 206 -10.51 -3.60 -10.02
N ALA A 207 -11.21 -2.68 -10.69
CA ALA A 207 -12.55 -2.25 -10.27
C ALA A 207 -13.55 -3.43 -10.26
N LYS A 208 -13.46 -4.34 -11.22
CA LYS A 208 -14.27 -5.57 -11.27
C LYS A 208 -13.91 -6.55 -10.15
N SER A 209 -12.63 -6.72 -9.85
CA SER A 209 -12.18 -7.58 -8.76
C SER A 209 -12.63 -7.07 -7.40
N GLU A 210 -12.50 -5.77 -7.12
CA GLU A 210 -12.94 -5.14 -5.86
C GLU A 210 -14.46 -5.22 -5.63
N SER A 211 -15.22 -5.24 -6.72
CA SER A 211 -16.69 -5.39 -6.67
C SER A 211 -17.19 -6.84 -6.71
N ASN A 212 -16.31 -7.84 -6.62
CA ASN A 212 -16.62 -9.27 -6.81
C ASN A 212 -17.36 -9.56 -8.14
N LYS A 213 -17.14 -8.75 -9.17
CA LYS A 213 -17.78 -8.87 -10.50
C LYS A 213 -16.84 -9.42 -11.57
N LEU A 214 -15.66 -9.90 -11.17
CA LEU A 214 -14.73 -10.51 -12.13
C LEU A 214 -15.30 -11.88 -12.56
N VAL A 215 -15.70 -11.96 -13.82
CA VAL A 215 -16.13 -13.21 -14.46
C VAL A 215 -14.99 -13.66 -15.38
N LEU A 216 -14.48 -14.88 -15.15
CA LEU A 216 -13.42 -15.49 -15.96
C LEU A 216 -14.05 -16.26 -17.13
N ASP A 217 -13.46 -16.13 -18.33
CA ASP A 217 -13.83 -16.90 -19.51
C ASP A 217 -12.92 -18.15 -19.60
N TYR A 218 -13.26 -19.15 -18.81
CA TYR A 218 -12.50 -20.39 -18.71
C TYR A 218 -12.50 -21.19 -20.03
N LYS A 219 -11.31 -21.54 -20.52
CA LYS A 219 -11.10 -22.38 -21.69
C LYS A 219 -10.01 -23.41 -21.45
N ASN A 220 -10.17 -24.60 -22.00
CA ASN A 220 -9.10 -25.59 -22.05
C ASN A 220 -7.95 -25.03 -22.89
N THR A 221 -6.82 -24.80 -22.26
CA THR A 221 -5.70 -24.05 -22.84
C THR A 221 -4.41 -24.84 -22.71
N ASP A 222 -3.71 -25.02 -23.85
CA ASP A 222 -2.33 -25.52 -23.87
C ASP A 222 -1.39 -24.45 -23.31
N ILE A 223 -1.02 -24.62 -22.04
CA ILE A 223 -0.21 -23.64 -21.31
C ILE A 223 1.21 -23.54 -21.87
N CYS A 224 1.73 -24.60 -22.44
CA CYS A 224 3.06 -24.61 -23.05
C CYS A 224 3.08 -23.70 -24.29
N LYS A 225 2.11 -23.85 -25.20
CA LYS A 225 1.95 -22.95 -26.35
C LYS A 225 1.71 -21.50 -25.95
N LEU A 226 0.93 -21.27 -24.89
CA LEU A 226 0.68 -19.92 -24.37
C LEU A 226 2.01 -19.27 -23.93
N CYS A 227 2.84 -19.98 -23.17
CA CYS A 227 4.15 -19.51 -22.70
C CYS A 227 5.15 -19.32 -23.85
N GLU A 228 5.23 -20.25 -24.79
CA GLU A 228 6.10 -20.17 -25.97
C GLU A 228 5.74 -18.95 -26.83
N SER A 229 4.45 -18.71 -27.04
CA SER A 229 3.95 -17.54 -27.76
C SER A 229 4.30 -16.22 -27.04
N ALA A 230 4.25 -16.19 -25.69
CA ALA A 230 4.68 -15.04 -24.90
C ALA A 230 6.17 -14.72 -25.08
N ILE A 231 7.00 -15.75 -25.05
CA ILE A 231 8.44 -15.61 -25.30
C ILE A 231 8.71 -15.13 -26.74
N ALA A 232 8.01 -15.68 -27.73
CA ALA A 232 8.22 -15.30 -29.14
C ALA A 232 7.94 -13.80 -29.36
N GLU A 233 6.88 -13.25 -28.80
CA GLU A 233 6.53 -11.82 -28.92
C GLU A 233 7.55 -10.90 -28.22
N LEU A 234 8.10 -11.32 -27.09
CA LEU A 234 9.04 -10.49 -26.31
C LEU A 234 10.50 -10.68 -26.75
N LYS A 235 10.80 -11.64 -27.66
CA LYS A 235 12.15 -11.97 -28.10
C LYS A 235 12.89 -10.76 -28.68
N GLU A 236 12.27 -9.98 -29.53
CA GLU A 236 12.88 -8.77 -30.12
C GLU A 236 13.18 -7.70 -29.07
N ILE A 237 12.30 -7.53 -28.08
CA ILE A 237 12.48 -6.57 -26.99
C ILE A 237 13.65 -6.98 -26.12
N ALA A 238 13.74 -8.27 -25.78
CA ALA A 238 14.83 -8.83 -25.00
C ALA A 238 16.17 -8.73 -25.76
N ALA A 239 16.19 -9.01 -27.06
CA ALA A 239 17.37 -8.92 -27.90
C ALA A 239 17.98 -7.51 -27.97
N ARG A 240 17.14 -6.44 -27.90
CA ARG A 240 17.63 -5.03 -27.84
C ARG A 240 18.41 -4.75 -26.56
N LYS A 241 18.19 -5.52 -25.50
CA LYS A 241 18.92 -5.45 -24.23
C LYS A 241 19.95 -6.56 -24.10
N THR A 242 20.22 -7.32 -25.19
CA THR A 242 21.11 -8.50 -25.20
C THR A 242 20.71 -9.59 -24.19
N VAL A 243 19.41 -9.65 -23.84
CA VAL A 243 18.85 -10.66 -22.92
C VAL A 243 18.29 -11.83 -23.73
N GLN A 244 18.69 -13.06 -23.37
CA GLN A 244 18.17 -14.28 -23.98
C GLN A 244 16.94 -14.79 -23.23
N LEU A 245 15.86 -15.15 -23.96
CA LEU A 245 14.66 -15.77 -23.40
C LEU A 245 14.64 -17.26 -23.75
N ILE A 246 14.47 -18.12 -22.76
CA ILE A 246 14.42 -19.58 -22.93
C ILE A 246 13.13 -20.11 -22.28
N ALA A 247 12.38 -20.95 -23.06
CA ALA A 247 11.30 -21.76 -22.50
C ALA A 247 11.81 -23.16 -22.16
N LYS A 248 11.46 -23.66 -20.98
CA LYS A 248 11.67 -25.08 -20.60
C LYS A 248 10.29 -25.65 -20.25
N THR A 249 9.72 -26.35 -21.23
CA THR A 249 8.41 -27.00 -21.12
C THR A 249 8.57 -28.49 -20.95
N PRO A 250 7.65 -29.20 -20.28
CA PRO A 250 7.69 -30.64 -20.14
C PRO A 250 7.40 -31.30 -21.52
N ALA A 251 8.33 -32.11 -22.02
CA ALA A 251 8.12 -32.90 -23.22
C ALA A 251 7.99 -34.39 -22.86
N PRO A 252 7.14 -35.18 -23.48
CA PRO A 252 6.16 -34.92 -24.55
C PRO A 252 4.67 -34.84 -24.08
N ILE A 253 4.40 -34.62 -22.79
CA ILE A 253 3.06 -34.68 -22.25
C ILE A 253 2.51 -33.25 -22.16
N TYR A 254 1.71 -32.85 -23.15
CA TYR A 254 0.94 -31.61 -23.11
C TYR A 254 -0.41 -31.89 -22.46
N ARG A 255 -0.79 -31.02 -21.50
CA ARG A 255 -2.11 -31.06 -20.85
C ARG A 255 -2.77 -29.72 -21.02
N ASP A 256 -4.03 -29.72 -21.36
CA ASP A 256 -4.86 -28.52 -21.33
C ASP A 256 -5.21 -28.20 -19.88
N ILE A 257 -5.07 -26.94 -19.52
CA ILE A 257 -5.46 -26.41 -18.22
C ILE A 257 -6.68 -25.49 -18.42
N ASN A 258 -7.67 -25.63 -17.57
CA ASN A 258 -8.87 -24.81 -17.62
C ASN A 258 -8.61 -23.44 -16.97
N LEU A 259 -8.44 -22.40 -17.80
CA LEU A 259 -8.14 -21.03 -17.35
C LEU A 259 -8.62 -20.01 -18.36
N ASP A 260 -8.68 -18.72 -17.97
CA ASP A 260 -8.90 -17.61 -18.90
C ASP A 260 -7.59 -17.30 -19.64
N PRO A 261 -7.47 -17.67 -20.94
CA PRO A 261 -6.21 -17.58 -21.67
C PRO A 261 -5.77 -16.13 -21.91
N ILE A 262 -6.69 -15.19 -21.96
CA ILE A 262 -6.37 -13.78 -22.21
C ILE A 262 -5.76 -13.15 -20.97
N LEU A 263 -6.41 -13.30 -19.83
CA LEU A 263 -5.92 -12.77 -18.56
C LEU A 263 -4.63 -13.46 -18.12
N PHE A 264 -4.58 -14.77 -18.30
CA PHE A 264 -3.40 -15.55 -17.89
C PHE A 264 -2.18 -15.25 -18.78
N ARG A 265 -2.37 -15.10 -20.09
CA ARG A 265 -1.33 -14.66 -21.02
C ARG A 265 -0.74 -13.33 -20.57
N ARG A 266 -1.58 -12.37 -20.24
CA ARG A 266 -1.15 -11.05 -19.79
C ARG A 266 -0.38 -11.10 -18.46
N ALA A 267 -0.73 -12.02 -17.53
CA ALA A 267 0.04 -12.23 -16.33
C ALA A 267 1.47 -12.74 -16.65
N ILE A 268 1.59 -13.67 -17.61
CA ILE A 268 2.90 -14.16 -18.08
C ILE A 268 3.71 -13.04 -18.75
N ASP A 269 3.08 -12.23 -19.61
CA ASP A 269 3.73 -11.11 -20.29
C ASP A 269 4.23 -10.06 -19.26
N ASN A 270 3.48 -9.79 -18.20
CA ASN A 270 3.90 -8.91 -17.11
C ASN A 270 5.13 -9.45 -16.36
N LEU A 271 5.16 -10.74 -16.03
CA LEU A 271 6.33 -11.35 -15.38
C LEU A 271 7.57 -11.34 -16.27
N LEU A 272 7.42 -11.70 -17.55
CA LEU A 272 8.52 -11.68 -18.51
C LEU A 272 9.04 -10.26 -18.78
N SER A 273 8.15 -9.30 -18.94
CA SER A 273 8.50 -7.88 -19.12
C SER A 273 9.28 -7.33 -17.91
N ASN A 274 8.85 -7.65 -16.70
CA ASN A 274 9.59 -7.30 -15.48
C ASN A 274 10.98 -7.98 -15.46
N ALA A 275 11.05 -9.25 -15.77
CA ALA A 275 12.32 -9.97 -15.85
C ALA A 275 13.29 -9.32 -16.85
N ILE A 276 12.83 -8.96 -18.07
CA ILE A 276 13.63 -8.26 -19.08
C ILE A 276 14.07 -6.88 -18.56
N LYS A 277 13.17 -6.16 -17.90
CA LYS A 277 13.43 -4.82 -17.38
C LYS A 277 14.54 -4.80 -16.33
N PHE A 278 14.53 -5.75 -15.39
CA PHE A 278 15.44 -5.78 -14.25
C PHE A 278 16.69 -6.62 -14.44
N SER A 279 16.71 -7.55 -15.39
CA SER A 279 17.91 -8.33 -15.69
C SER A 279 19.03 -7.46 -16.26
N PRO A 280 20.30 -7.74 -15.95
CA PRO A 280 21.45 -7.08 -16.59
C PRO A 280 21.52 -7.44 -18.08
N GLN A 281 22.33 -6.68 -18.83
CA GLN A 281 22.68 -7.03 -20.20
C GLN A 281 23.42 -8.38 -20.25
N ASP A 282 23.35 -9.06 -21.38
CA ASP A 282 24.02 -10.35 -21.63
C ASP A 282 23.59 -11.48 -20.68
N SER A 283 22.37 -11.39 -20.15
CA SER A 283 21.80 -12.37 -19.22
C SER A 283 20.76 -13.28 -19.89
N THR A 284 20.38 -14.33 -19.17
CA THR A 284 19.36 -15.28 -19.60
C THR A 284 18.20 -15.30 -18.64
N ILE A 285 16.98 -15.18 -19.17
CA ILE A 285 15.73 -15.36 -18.45
C ILE A 285 15.15 -16.70 -18.86
N THR A 286 14.80 -17.54 -17.89
CA THR A 286 14.23 -18.86 -18.15
C THR A 286 12.80 -18.94 -17.63
N LEU A 287 11.87 -19.29 -18.50
CA LEU A 287 10.50 -19.64 -18.13
C LEU A 287 10.39 -21.17 -18.07
N PHE A 288 9.99 -21.69 -16.92
CA PHE A 288 9.74 -23.11 -16.70
C PHE A 288 8.24 -23.34 -16.60
N VAL A 289 7.77 -24.42 -17.20
CA VAL A 289 6.41 -24.94 -17.04
C VAL A 289 6.52 -26.35 -16.50
N ASP A 290 5.87 -26.62 -15.37
CA ASP A 290 5.81 -27.94 -14.76
C ASP A 290 4.34 -28.27 -14.47
N TYR A 291 3.90 -29.49 -14.76
CA TYR A 291 2.57 -29.97 -14.36
C TYR A 291 2.60 -30.48 -12.92
N ILE A 292 1.61 -30.08 -12.12
CA ILE A 292 1.45 -30.48 -10.73
C ILE A 292 0.18 -31.34 -10.61
N GLY A 293 0.27 -32.46 -9.92
CA GLY A 293 -0.89 -33.35 -9.74
C GLY A 293 -1.53 -33.79 -11.06
N GLN A 294 -2.86 -33.91 -11.06
CA GLN A 294 -3.61 -34.32 -12.26
C GLN A 294 -4.03 -33.15 -13.15
N GLN A 295 -4.31 -31.97 -12.59
CA GLN A 295 -4.85 -30.82 -13.34
C GLN A 295 -4.13 -29.49 -13.04
N GLY A 296 -3.14 -29.49 -12.17
CA GLY A 296 -2.40 -28.29 -11.79
C GLY A 296 -1.22 -27.98 -12.70
N VAL A 297 -0.79 -26.71 -12.66
CA VAL A 297 0.39 -26.21 -13.37
C VAL A 297 1.18 -25.24 -12.48
N ARG A 298 2.51 -25.33 -12.59
CA ARG A 298 3.45 -24.38 -12.01
C ARG A 298 4.24 -23.70 -13.12
N ILE A 299 4.20 -22.37 -13.16
CA ILE A 299 4.97 -21.56 -14.07
C ILE A 299 5.98 -20.76 -13.27
N ARG A 300 7.25 -20.81 -13.66
CA ARG A 300 8.33 -20.08 -12.99
C ARG A 300 9.08 -19.22 -13.99
N VAL A 301 9.23 -17.94 -13.69
CA VAL A 301 10.07 -17.01 -14.45
C VAL A 301 11.29 -16.69 -13.60
N ALA A 302 12.45 -17.16 -14.03
CA ALA A 302 13.73 -16.97 -13.36
C ALA A 302 14.53 -15.88 -14.08
N ASP A 303 14.89 -14.82 -13.36
CA ASP A 303 15.70 -13.69 -13.82
C ASP A 303 17.06 -13.64 -13.08
N LEU A 304 17.98 -12.82 -13.59
CA LEU A 304 19.29 -12.53 -12.99
C LEU A 304 19.37 -11.07 -12.51
N GLY A 305 18.24 -10.46 -12.18
CA GLY A 305 18.13 -9.09 -11.68
C GLY A 305 18.71 -8.90 -10.26
N PRO A 306 18.39 -7.77 -9.60
CA PRO A 306 18.89 -7.47 -8.25
C PRO A 306 18.28 -8.35 -7.15
N GLY A 307 17.25 -9.15 -7.47
CA GLY A 307 16.50 -9.90 -6.47
C GLY A 307 15.46 -9.07 -5.73
N VAL A 308 14.70 -9.73 -4.84
CA VAL A 308 13.67 -9.10 -3.99
C VAL A 308 13.99 -9.41 -2.53
N SER A 309 14.20 -8.36 -1.72
CA SER A 309 14.49 -8.53 -0.30
C SER A 309 13.33 -9.23 0.44
N GLU A 310 13.65 -10.04 1.43
CA GLU A 310 12.70 -10.93 2.13
C GLU A 310 11.48 -10.18 2.71
N ASN A 311 11.70 -8.98 3.24
CA ASN A 311 10.65 -8.12 3.80
C ASN A 311 9.70 -7.54 2.73
N LEU A 312 10.10 -7.51 1.46
CA LEU A 312 9.28 -7.00 0.35
C LEU A 312 8.56 -8.10 -0.44
N ARG A 313 8.87 -9.40 -0.23
CA ARG A 313 8.32 -10.49 -1.04
C ARG A 313 6.81 -10.63 -1.02
N GLN A 314 6.16 -10.21 0.05
CA GLN A 314 4.70 -10.18 0.13
C GLN A 314 4.13 -8.88 -0.44
N SER A 315 4.74 -7.75 -0.09
CA SER A 315 4.22 -6.43 -0.44
C SER A 315 4.37 -6.08 -1.92
N ILE A 316 5.36 -6.62 -2.65
CA ILE A 316 5.51 -6.34 -4.10
C ILE A 316 4.31 -6.78 -4.96
N PHE A 317 3.48 -7.68 -4.46
CA PHE A 317 2.22 -8.09 -5.10
C PHE A 317 1.03 -7.26 -4.63
N GLU A 318 1.20 -6.47 -3.55
CA GLU A 318 0.20 -5.53 -3.11
C GLU A 318 0.19 -4.30 -4.03
N LYS A 319 -0.93 -3.60 -4.02
CA LYS A 319 -1.14 -2.49 -4.94
C LYS A 319 -0.17 -1.34 -4.61
N TYR A 320 0.52 -0.83 -5.64
CA TYR A 320 1.37 0.37 -5.58
C TYR A 320 2.62 0.30 -4.70
N GLU A 321 3.02 -0.86 -4.22
CA GLU A 321 4.33 -1.04 -3.64
C GLU A 321 5.39 -0.91 -4.76
N ILE A 322 5.88 0.30 -4.94
CA ILE A 322 7.05 0.57 -5.78
C ILE A 322 8.25 0.21 -4.92
N GLY A 323 8.75 -1.00 -5.10
CA GLY A 323 10.05 -1.34 -4.50
C GLY A 323 11.07 -0.29 -4.95
N THR A 324 11.70 0.39 -4.01
CA THR A 324 12.76 1.40 -4.21
C THR A 324 14.03 0.82 -4.88
N LEU A 325 13.88 -0.23 -5.67
CA LEU A 325 14.95 -1.10 -6.16
C LEU A 325 15.84 -0.44 -7.22
N MET A 326 15.39 0.61 -7.93
CA MET A 326 16.26 1.41 -8.81
C MET A 326 15.72 2.82 -9.02
N LYS A 327 16.52 3.85 -8.69
CA LYS A 327 16.26 5.24 -9.09
C LYS A 327 16.30 5.35 -10.62
N GLY A 328 15.22 5.83 -11.23
CA GLY A 328 15.16 6.15 -12.67
C GLY A 328 14.42 5.13 -13.56
N VAL A 329 13.83 4.06 -13.03
CA VAL A 329 13.00 3.12 -13.78
C VAL A 329 11.54 3.40 -13.48
N SER A 330 10.80 3.99 -14.44
CA SER A 330 9.35 4.22 -14.32
C SER A 330 8.61 2.90 -14.06
N GLN A 331 7.87 2.83 -12.95
CA GLN A 331 7.10 1.65 -12.56
C GLN A 331 5.70 2.10 -12.20
N THR A 332 4.70 1.51 -12.83
CA THR A 332 3.29 1.72 -12.50
C THR A 332 2.86 0.99 -11.23
N GLY A 333 3.67 0.05 -10.73
CA GLY A 333 3.32 -0.81 -9.58
C GLY A 333 2.07 -1.69 -9.80
N LEU A 334 1.50 -1.66 -11.01
CA LEU A 334 0.24 -2.35 -11.35
C LEU A 334 0.45 -3.77 -11.87
N GLY A 335 1.58 -4.04 -12.55
CA GLY A 335 1.79 -5.32 -13.24
C GLY A 335 1.81 -6.54 -12.32
N LEU A 336 2.50 -6.48 -11.18
CA LEU A 336 2.54 -7.60 -10.21
C LEU A 336 1.22 -7.73 -9.44
N ALA A 337 0.57 -6.61 -9.12
CA ALA A 337 -0.77 -6.63 -8.52
C ALA A 337 -1.81 -7.24 -9.47
N PHE A 338 -1.71 -6.93 -10.78
CA PHE A 338 -2.51 -7.59 -11.81
C PHE A 338 -2.28 -9.11 -11.82
N CYS A 339 -1.01 -9.55 -11.81
CA CYS A 339 -0.68 -10.98 -11.76
C CYS A 339 -1.34 -11.66 -10.54
N LYS A 340 -1.28 -11.03 -9.36
CA LYS A 340 -1.92 -11.55 -8.15
C LYS A 340 -3.43 -11.69 -8.32
N ILE A 341 -4.12 -10.65 -8.80
CA ILE A 341 -5.58 -10.67 -9.02
C ILE A 341 -5.97 -11.81 -9.97
N VAL A 342 -5.26 -11.95 -11.09
CA VAL A 342 -5.56 -13.00 -12.08
C VAL A 342 -5.32 -14.38 -11.49
N VAL A 343 -4.20 -14.61 -10.82
CA VAL A 343 -3.85 -15.91 -10.25
C VAL A 343 -4.80 -16.30 -9.12
N GLU A 344 -5.13 -15.39 -8.22
CA GLU A 344 -6.09 -15.63 -7.13
C GLU A 344 -7.51 -15.88 -7.67
N ALA A 345 -7.93 -15.18 -8.74
CA ALA A 345 -9.20 -15.44 -9.40
C ALA A 345 -9.28 -16.84 -10.01
N HIS A 346 -8.15 -17.44 -10.38
CA HIS A 346 -8.04 -18.84 -10.82
C HIS A 346 -7.79 -19.81 -9.66
N SER A 347 -8.03 -19.39 -8.40
CA SER A 347 -7.76 -20.19 -7.19
C SER A 347 -6.31 -20.62 -7.03
N GLY A 348 -5.39 -19.89 -7.66
CA GLY A 348 -3.96 -20.14 -7.63
C GLY A 348 -3.20 -19.30 -6.61
N LYS A 349 -1.89 -19.48 -6.60
CA LYS A 349 -0.95 -18.75 -5.74
C LYS A 349 0.20 -18.16 -6.55
N ILE A 350 0.57 -16.91 -6.27
CA ILE A 350 1.78 -16.28 -6.81
C ILE A 350 2.77 -16.03 -5.67
N SER A 351 4.06 -16.25 -5.95
CA SER A 351 5.14 -16.04 -4.98
C SER A 351 6.44 -15.64 -5.67
N VAL A 352 7.41 -15.16 -4.88
CA VAL A 352 8.76 -14.85 -5.33
C VAL A 352 9.79 -15.44 -4.36
N THR A 353 10.85 -16.01 -4.91
CA THR A 353 11.99 -16.55 -4.18
C THR A 353 13.30 -16.10 -4.83
N ASP A 354 14.43 -16.29 -4.13
CA ASP A 354 15.74 -15.95 -4.69
C ASP A 354 16.13 -16.93 -5.79
N ASN A 355 16.73 -16.38 -6.83
CA ASN A 355 17.47 -17.16 -7.83
C ASN A 355 18.96 -17.22 -7.44
N ARG A 356 19.66 -18.27 -7.84
CA ARG A 356 21.11 -18.41 -7.61
C ARG A 356 21.86 -18.34 -8.93
N PRO A 357 22.99 -17.64 -9.02
CA PRO A 357 23.71 -16.95 -7.93
C PRO A 357 23.11 -15.61 -7.53
N GLN A 358 22.23 -15.02 -8.35
CA GLN A 358 21.56 -13.74 -8.13
C GLN A 358 20.24 -13.69 -8.91
N GLY A 359 19.27 -12.90 -8.46
CA GLY A 359 18.01 -12.65 -9.16
C GLY A 359 16.79 -13.14 -8.40
N SER A 360 15.67 -13.24 -9.11
CA SER A 360 14.39 -13.67 -8.58
C SER A 360 13.79 -14.81 -9.39
N ILE A 361 13.00 -15.64 -8.72
CA ILE A 361 12.13 -16.63 -9.36
C ILE A 361 10.69 -16.29 -8.97
N PHE A 362 9.92 -15.76 -9.91
CA PHE A 362 8.49 -15.56 -9.76
C PHE A 362 7.78 -16.86 -10.12
N THR A 363 6.91 -17.33 -9.21
CA THR A 363 6.23 -18.62 -9.36
C THR A 363 4.71 -18.38 -9.31
N ILE A 364 4.01 -18.90 -10.32
CA ILE A 364 2.55 -19.03 -10.35
C ILE A 364 2.22 -20.51 -10.21
N GLU A 365 1.31 -20.85 -9.32
CA GLU A 365 0.78 -22.20 -9.11
C GLU A 365 -0.74 -22.16 -9.21
N ILE A 366 -1.30 -23.06 -10.00
CA ILE A 366 -2.74 -23.32 -10.09
C ILE A 366 -2.94 -24.81 -9.82
N ASP A 367 -3.68 -25.11 -8.78
CA ASP A 367 -4.13 -26.47 -8.45
C ASP A 367 -5.66 -26.51 -8.73
N ASN A 368 -6.05 -27.11 -9.85
CA ASN A 368 -7.46 -27.34 -10.19
C ASN A 368 -7.91 -28.74 -9.81
#